data_a1aa599887ace8643c91da64a1903176
#
_entry.id   a1aa599887ace8643c91da64a1903176
#
_cell.length_a   1.000
_cell.length_b   1.000
_cell.length_c   1.000
_cell.angle_alpha   90.00
_cell.angle_beta   90.00
_cell.angle_gamma   90.00
#
_symmetry.space_group_name_H-M   'P 1'
#
loop_
_entity.id
_entity.type
_entity.pdbx_description
1 polymer ?
#
loop_
_entity_poly.entity_id
_entity_poly.type
_entity_poly.pdbx_seq_one_letter_code
_entity_poly.pdbx_strand_id
1 'polypeptide(L)'
;MLIGNPVVSPDGLLGLIVSAESHSSVAMTWAHPDFAVSVTTADGSVMGIVAPTPGFAASESFLELRGVPYRDTVPTGTQVLTSGLTGVYPNGIPVGRVAGTRREEMGWERVYRLTPSANPGHVRHVLIYLIRETRLDR
;
A
#
# COMPACT_ATOMS: atom_id res chain seq x y z
N MET A 1 17.11 -9.73 6.66
CA MET A 1 15.87 -8.96 6.78
C MET A 1 16.27 -7.52 7.10
N LEU A 2 15.85 -6.58 6.29
CA LEU A 2 16.31 -5.22 6.40
C LEU A 2 15.14 -4.27 6.56
N ILE A 3 15.41 -3.10 7.18
CA ILE A 3 14.43 -2.02 7.29
C ILE A 3 14.03 -1.61 5.89
N GLY A 4 12.73 -1.46 5.69
CA GLY A 4 12.15 -1.08 4.40
C GLY A 4 11.75 -2.25 3.53
N ASN A 5 12.07 -3.49 3.91
CA ASN A 5 11.63 -4.64 3.12
C ASN A 5 10.12 -4.80 3.26
N PRO A 6 9.40 -4.98 2.15
CA PRO A 6 7.96 -5.19 2.22
C PRO A 6 7.60 -6.52 2.86
N VAL A 7 6.49 -6.53 3.59
CA VAL A 7 5.91 -7.72 4.18
C VAL A 7 4.63 -8.02 3.44
N VAL A 8 4.52 -9.21 2.86
CA VAL A 8 3.38 -9.58 2.02
C VAL A 8 2.80 -10.90 2.49
N SER A 9 1.53 -11.10 2.20
CA SER A 9 0.86 -12.39 2.28
C SER A 9 0.52 -12.82 0.85
N PRO A 10 0.00 -14.04 0.67
CA PRO A 10 -0.46 -14.43 -0.67
C PRO A 10 -1.51 -13.48 -1.24
N ASP A 11 -2.22 -12.74 -0.41
CA ASP A 11 -3.29 -11.86 -0.86
C ASP A 11 -2.80 -10.46 -1.19
N GLY A 12 -1.66 -10.04 -0.69
CA GLY A 12 -1.15 -8.71 -0.99
C GLY A 12 -0.27 -8.11 0.08
N LEU A 13 -0.10 -6.80 0.01
CA LEU A 13 0.79 -6.05 0.87
C LEU A 13 0.22 -5.91 2.28
N LEU A 14 1.05 -6.22 3.27
CA LEU A 14 0.69 -6.06 4.68
C LEU A 14 1.39 -4.87 5.32
N GLY A 15 2.61 -4.57 4.91
CA GLY A 15 3.37 -3.48 5.52
C GLY A 15 4.83 -3.55 5.14
N LEU A 16 5.67 -3.02 6.00
CA LEU A 16 7.12 -3.05 5.77
C LEU A 16 7.86 -3.17 7.09
N ILE A 17 9.09 -3.64 7.01
CA ILE A 17 9.96 -3.78 8.17
C ILE A 17 10.46 -2.39 8.56
N VAL A 18 10.25 -2.03 9.82
CA VAL A 18 10.71 -0.74 10.34
C VAL A 18 11.84 -0.89 11.36
N SER A 19 12.04 -2.09 11.87
CA SER A 19 13.13 -2.35 12.82
C SER A 19 13.56 -3.78 12.65
N ALA A 20 14.86 -4.03 12.57
CA ALA A 20 15.39 -5.38 12.38
C ALA A 20 16.55 -5.61 13.33
N GLU A 21 16.50 -6.74 14.02
CA GLU A 21 17.56 -7.21 14.90
C GLU A 21 17.97 -8.61 14.47
N SER A 22 18.94 -9.20 15.16
CA SER A 22 19.52 -10.46 14.71
C SER A 22 18.51 -11.61 14.68
N HIS A 23 17.53 -11.60 15.59
CA HIS A 23 16.58 -12.71 15.71
C HIS A 23 15.13 -12.26 15.68
N SER A 24 14.87 -10.97 15.47
CA SER A 24 13.51 -10.46 15.44
C SER A 24 13.43 -9.21 14.60
N SER A 25 12.22 -8.88 14.21
CA SER A 25 11.95 -7.67 13.43
C SER A 25 10.58 -7.13 13.79
N VAL A 26 10.41 -5.84 13.59
CA VAL A 26 9.13 -5.17 13.77
C VAL A 26 8.67 -4.67 12.42
N ALA A 27 7.44 -4.98 12.09
CA ALA A 27 6.82 -4.53 10.86
C ALA A 27 5.73 -3.50 11.16
N MET A 28 5.68 -2.46 10.34
CA MET A 28 4.57 -1.51 10.36
C MET A 28 3.54 -1.99 9.35
N THR A 29 2.32 -2.24 9.81
CA THR A 29 1.26 -2.67 8.89
C THR A 29 0.60 -1.47 8.22
N TRP A 30 -0.23 -1.76 7.19
CA TRP A 30 -0.94 -0.70 6.50
C TRP A 30 -1.94 0.03 7.39
N ALA A 31 -2.27 -0.51 8.55
CA ALA A 31 -3.18 0.16 9.48
C ALA A 31 -2.50 1.27 10.30
N HIS A 32 -1.18 1.33 10.28
CA HIS A 32 -0.45 2.34 11.03
C HIS A 32 -0.60 3.71 10.38
N PRO A 33 -0.83 4.79 11.16
CA PRO A 33 -1.05 6.12 10.59
C PRO A 33 0.07 6.63 9.69
N ASP A 34 1.30 6.16 9.91
CA ASP A 34 2.44 6.62 9.12
C ASP A 34 2.66 5.81 7.83
N PHE A 35 1.83 4.81 7.60
CA PHE A 35 1.96 3.98 6.41
C PHE A 35 1.52 4.74 5.16
N ALA A 36 2.33 4.69 4.12
CA ALA A 36 2.00 5.23 2.82
C ALA A 36 2.76 4.47 1.74
N VAL A 37 2.13 4.26 0.61
CA VAL A 37 2.76 3.54 -0.50
C VAL A 37 2.29 4.14 -1.82
N SER A 38 3.23 4.31 -2.75
CA SER A 38 2.92 4.77 -4.11
C SER A 38 2.31 3.61 -4.90
N VAL A 39 1.22 3.89 -5.58
CA VAL A 39 0.44 2.86 -6.26
C VAL A 39 0.06 3.30 -7.66
N THR A 40 -0.37 2.33 -8.43
CA THR A 40 -0.97 2.54 -9.74
C THR A 40 -2.17 1.62 -9.88
N THR A 41 -3.11 2.01 -10.72
CA THR A 41 -4.18 1.08 -11.11
C THR A 41 -3.59 -0.05 -11.93
N ALA A 42 -4.30 -1.18 -11.99
CA ALA A 42 -3.77 -2.37 -12.67
C ALA A 42 -3.49 -2.11 -14.14
N ASP A 43 -4.24 -1.21 -14.77
CA ASP A 43 -4.02 -0.86 -16.18
C ASP A 43 -2.94 0.22 -16.35
N GLY A 44 -2.40 0.75 -15.26
CA GLY A 44 -1.35 1.75 -15.31
C GLY A 44 -1.80 3.17 -15.62
N SER A 45 -3.09 3.41 -15.74
CA SER A 45 -3.59 4.70 -16.21
C SER A 45 -3.61 5.78 -15.15
N VAL A 46 -3.70 5.41 -13.88
CA VAL A 46 -3.81 6.36 -12.78
C VAL A 46 -2.82 5.98 -11.69
N MET A 47 -2.14 6.99 -11.18
CA MET A 47 -1.18 6.81 -10.08
C MET A 47 -1.64 7.62 -8.88
N GLY A 48 -1.24 7.19 -7.71
CA GLY A 48 -1.58 7.88 -6.48
C GLY A 48 -0.83 7.32 -5.30
N ILE A 49 -1.30 7.65 -4.11
CA ILE A 49 -0.72 7.21 -2.85
C ILE A 49 -1.82 6.58 -2.02
N VAL A 50 -1.51 5.43 -1.42
CA VAL A 50 -2.43 4.77 -0.51
C VAL A 50 -1.93 4.93 0.90
N ALA A 51 -2.85 5.31 1.79
CA ALA A 51 -2.60 5.47 3.22
C ALA A 51 -3.85 5.07 3.98
N PRO A 52 -3.74 4.77 5.28
CA PRO A 52 -4.93 4.43 6.06
C PRO A 52 -5.83 5.66 6.24
N THR A 53 -7.12 5.39 6.36
CA THR A 53 -8.11 6.43 6.58
C THR A 53 -7.93 7.02 7.97
N PRO A 54 -7.75 8.34 8.10
CA PRO A 54 -7.57 8.95 9.41
C PRO A 54 -8.83 8.83 10.28
N GLY A 55 -8.63 8.65 11.59
CA GLY A 55 -9.70 8.73 12.55
C GLY A 55 -10.58 7.52 12.69
N PHE A 56 -10.31 6.44 11.96
CA PHE A 56 -11.09 5.23 12.11
C PHE A 56 -10.49 4.30 13.14
N ALA A 57 -11.37 3.60 13.87
CA ALA A 57 -10.93 2.55 14.77
C ALA A 57 -10.31 1.41 13.97
N ALA A 58 -9.43 0.64 14.61
CA ALA A 58 -8.73 -0.45 13.93
C ALA A 58 -9.70 -1.44 13.28
N SER A 59 -10.84 -1.69 13.91
CA SER A 59 -11.84 -2.62 13.39
C SER A 59 -12.54 -2.10 12.13
N GLU A 60 -12.42 -0.80 11.87
CA GLU A 60 -13.07 -0.16 10.73
C GLU A 60 -12.05 0.49 9.82
N SER A 61 -10.81 0.05 9.89
CA SER A 61 -9.74 0.64 9.10
C SER A 61 -9.94 0.37 7.62
N PHE A 62 -9.85 1.42 6.86
CA PHE A 62 -9.86 1.37 5.41
C PHE A 62 -8.62 2.03 4.89
N LEU A 63 -8.28 1.71 3.66
CA LEU A 63 -7.25 2.43 2.94
C LEU A 63 -7.89 3.46 2.04
N GLU A 64 -7.17 4.56 1.82
CA GLU A 64 -7.58 5.61 0.90
C GLU A 64 -6.58 5.73 -0.22
N LEU A 65 -7.08 5.87 -1.43
CA LEU A 65 -6.28 6.24 -2.59
C LEU A 65 -6.39 7.75 -2.75
N ARG A 66 -5.28 8.43 -2.62
CA ARG A 66 -5.20 9.88 -2.65
C ARG A 66 -4.30 10.33 -3.79
N GLY A 67 -4.37 11.61 -4.10
CA GLY A 67 -3.52 12.19 -5.13
C GLY A 67 -4.00 11.93 -6.55
N VAL A 68 -5.22 11.45 -6.72
CA VAL A 68 -5.80 11.24 -8.04
C VAL A 68 -6.36 12.57 -8.54
N PRO A 69 -5.89 13.07 -9.70
CA PRO A 69 -6.42 14.33 -10.20
C PRO A 69 -7.93 14.26 -10.42
N TYR A 70 -8.59 15.35 -10.17
CA TYR A 70 -10.06 15.39 -10.25
C TYR A 70 -10.58 14.95 -11.61
N ARG A 71 -9.83 15.24 -12.68
CA ARG A 71 -10.24 14.87 -14.04
C ARG A 71 -10.17 13.37 -14.30
N ASP A 72 -9.42 12.63 -13.49
CA ASP A 72 -9.32 11.20 -13.66
C ASP A 72 -10.40 10.50 -12.84
N THR A 73 -10.90 9.40 -13.35
CA THR A 73 -11.93 8.61 -12.67
C THR A 73 -11.44 7.19 -12.55
N VAL A 74 -11.59 6.63 -11.36
CA VAL A 74 -11.21 5.24 -11.09
C VAL A 74 -12.49 4.47 -10.75
N PRO A 75 -12.89 3.52 -11.61
CA PRO A 75 -14.12 2.77 -11.35
C PRO A 75 -14.02 1.89 -10.10
N THR A 76 -15.17 1.69 -9.46
CA THR A 76 -15.27 0.74 -8.35
C THR A 76 -14.86 -0.65 -8.83
N GLY A 77 -14.09 -1.35 -8.01
CA GLY A 77 -13.58 -2.67 -8.36
C GLY A 77 -12.19 -2.65 -8.99
N THR A 78 -11.67 -1.48 -9.35
CA THR A 78 -10.34 -1.38 -9.93
C THR A 78 -9.29 -1.86 -8.93
N GLN A 79 -8.42 -2.74 -9.37
CA GLN A 79 -7.33 -3.22 -8.54
C GLN A 79 -6.19 -2.22 -8.53
N VAL A 80 -5.63 -2.01 -7.33
CA VAL A 80 -4.56 -1.06 -7.10
C VAL A 80 -3.33 -1.83 -6.64
N LEU A 81 -2.20 -1.57 -7.29
CA LEU A 81 -0.95 -2.28 -7.07
C LEU A 81 0.14 -1.30 -6.69
N THR A 82 1.19 -1.80 -6.05
CA THR A 82 2.36 -0.93 -5.82
C THR A 82 2.94 -0.51 -7.17
N SER A 83 3.40 0.73 -7.25
CA SER A 83 3.93 1.27 -8.50
C SER A 83 5.42 1.06 -8.68
N GLY A 84 6.14 0.82 -7.58
CA GLY A 84 7.58 0.75 -7.63
C GLY A 84 8.26 2.09 -7.84
N LEU A 85 7.51 3.16 -7.87
CA LEU A 85 8.02 4.46 -8.27
C LEU A 85 9.09 5.00 -7.34
N THR A 86 8.93 4.79 -6.04
CA THR A 86 9.88 5.30 -5.05
C THR A 86 11.05 4.36 -4.79
N GLY A 87 11.03 3.18 -5.38
CA GLY A 87 12.08 2.19 -5.14
C GLY A 87 11.99 1.46 -3.82
N VAL A 88 11.05 1.81 -2.96
CA VAL A 88 10.87 1.15 -1.67
C VAL A 88 10.18 -0.19 -1.83
N TYR A 89 9.19 -0.24 -2.71
CA TYR A 89 8.45 -1.47 -2.97
C TYR A 89 8.69 -1.92 -4.40
N PRO A 90 8.79 -3.23 -4.65
CA PRO A 90 8.71 -3.71 -6.03
C PRO A 90 7.33 -3.38 -6.58
N ASN A 91 7.22 -3.20 -7.89
CA ASN A 91 5.92 -2.92 -8.48
C ASN A 91 5.08 -4.19 -8.55
N GLY A 92 3.77 -3.98 -8.61
CA GLY A 92 2.84 -5.08 -8.88
C GLY A 92 2.32 -5.83 -7.67
N ILE A 93 2.64 -5.40 -6.45
CA ILE A 93 2.09 -6.05 -5.25
C ILE A 93 0.67 -5.53 -5.03
N PRO A 94 -0.34 -6.42 -4.94
CA PRO A 94 -1.71 -5.97 -4.69
C PRO A 94 -1.82 -5.22 -3.37
N VAL A 95 -2.50 -4.07 -3.39
CA VAL A 95 -2.72 -3.25 -2.21
C VAL A 95 -4.19 -3.24 -1.83
N GLY A 96 -5.08 -3.14 -2.82
CA GLY A 96 -6.51 -3.12 -2.55
C GLY A 96 -7.33 -2.94 -3.81
N ARG A 97 -8.64 -2.85 -3.63
CA ARG A 97 -9.57 -2.57 -4.71
C ARG A 97 -10.42 -1.38 -4.34
N VAL A 98 -10.72 -0.57 -5.34
CA VAL A 98 -11.56 0.62 -5.13
C VAL A 98 -12.96 0.18 -4.73
N ALA A 99 -13.42 0.66 -3.59
CA ALA A 99 -14.75 0.37 -3.07
C ALA A 99 -15.73 1.51 -3.33
N GLY A 100 -15.21 2.71 -3.60
CA GLY A 100 -16.07 3.85 -3.89
C GLY A 100 -15.32 5.15 -3.67
N THR A 101 -15.94 6.23 -4.07
CA THR A 101 -15.40 7.57 -3.83
C THR A 101 -15.74 7.96 -2.40
N ARG A 102 -14.74 8.34 -1.63
CA ARG A 102 -14.98 8.79 -0.26
C ARG A 102 -15.42 10.24 -0.24
N ARG A 103 -14.68 11.10 -0.93
CA ARG A 103 -15.00 12.53 -1.03
C ARG A 103 -14.08 13.18 -2.04
N GLU A 104 -14.41 14.42 -2.36
CA GLU A 104 -13.57 15.24 -3.19
C GLU A 104 -12.92 16.30 -2.30
N GLU A 105 -11.60 16.44 -2.44
CA GLU A 105 -10.84 17.38 -1.67
C GLU A 105 -10.67 18.65 -2.49
N MET A 106 -11.37 19.71 -2.09
CA MET A 106 -11.21 21.07 -2.62
C MET A 106 -11.34 21.17 -4.15
N GLY A 107 -11.97 20.18 -4.79
CA GLY A 107 -12.28 20.25 -6.21
C GLY A 107 -11.16 19.87 -7.16
N TRP A 108 -9.98 19.54 -6.67
CA TRP A 108 -8.91 19.11 -7.57
C TRP A 108 -8.39 17.72 -7.31
N GLU A 109 -8.84 17.08 -6.26
CA GLU A 109 -8.40 15.73 -5.89
C GLU A 109 -9.61 14.91 -5.49
N ARG A 110 -9.66 13.67 -5.96
CA ARG A 110 -10.64 12.70 -5.51
C ARG A 110 -9.96 11.71 -4.57
N VAL A 111 -10.63 11.40 -3.49
CA VAL A 111 -10.17 10.41 -2.52
C VAL A 111 -11.08 9.21 -2.61
N TYR A 112 -10.49 8.06 -2.90
CA TYR A 112 -11.23 6.81 -3.05
C TYR A 112 -10.99 5.93 -1.84
N ARG A 113 -12.03 5.22 -1.45
CA ARG A 113 -11.92 4.22 -0.39
C ARG A 113 -11.54 2.90 -1.03
N LEU A 114 -10.58 2.21 -0.40
CA LEU A 114 -10.12 0.90 -0.88
C LEU A 114 -10.46 -0.16 0.14
N THR A 115 -10.82 -1.34 -0.38
CA THR A 115 -10.84 -2.55 0.42
C THR A 115 -9.45 -3.17 0.33
N PRO A 116 -8.75 -3.38 1.45
CA PRO A 116 -7.40 -3.94 1.41
C PRO A 116 -7.40 -5.35 0.81
N SER A 117 -6.34 -5.66 0.06
CA SER A 117 -6.17 -6.99 -0.50
C SER A 117 -5.77 -8.01 0.55
N ALA A 118 -5.02 -7.60 1.57
CA ALA A 118 -4.57 -8.47 2.64
C ALA A 118 -4.92 -7.83 3.97
N ASN A 119 -5.26 -8.67 4.96
CA ASN A 119 -5.63 -8.20 6.28
C ASN A 119 -4.63 -8.73 7.30
N PRO A 120 -3.87 -7.83 7.98
CA PRO A 120 -2.88 -8.27 8.97
C PRO A 120 -3.46 -9.10 10.10
N GLY A 121 -4.73 -8.92 10.42
CA GLY A 121 -5.38 -9.68 11.49
C GLY A 121 -5.73 -11.11 11.12
N HIS A 122 -5.63 -11.49 9.86
CA HIS A 122 -6.08 -12.79 9.39
C HIS A 122 -4.98 -13.63 8.77
N VAL A 123 -3.72 -13.20 8.87
CA VAL A 123 -2.62 -13.95 8.26
C VAL A 123 -1.97 -14.86 9.26
N ARG A 124 -1.52 -16.02 8.80
CA ARG A 124 -0.75 -16.96 9.59
C ARG A 124 0.71 -16.98 9.19
N HIS A 125 0.98 -16.73 7.92
CA HIS A 125 2.32 -16.74 7.36
C HIS A 125 2.49 -15.54 6.49
N VAL A 126 3.68 -14.96 6.53
CA VAL A 126 4.03 -13.81 5.71
C VAL A 126 5.33 -14.10 4.99
N LEU A 127 5.52 -13.44 3.88
CA LEU A 127 6.77 -13.41 3.16
C LEU A 127 7.37 -12.03 3.29
N ILE A 128 8.65 -11.97 3.50
CA ILE A 128 9.37 -10.73 3.51
C ILE A 128 10.08 -10.63 2.18
N TYR A 129 9.73 -9.60 1.43
CA TYR A 129 10.28 -9.39 0.11
C TYR A 129 11.66 -8.76 0.28
N LEU A 130 12.69 -9.53 0.04
CA LEU A 130 14.06 -9.04 0.21
C LEU A 130 14.47 -8.29 -1.04
N ILE A 131 14.65 -6.99 -0.89
CA ILE A 131 15.09 -6.15 -1.97
C ILE A 131 16.62 -6.20 -1.99
N ARG A 132 17.17 -6.73 -3.07
CA ARG A 132 18.60 -6.75 -3.24
C ARG A 132 19.03 -5.49 -3.92
N GLU A 133 19.97 -4.83 -3.30
CA GLU A 133 20.64 -3.73 -3.93
C GLU A 133 21.58 -4.27 -4.97
N THR A 134 21.41 -3.85 -6.20
CA THR A 134 22.34 -4.24 -7.26
C THR A 134 23.60 -3.42 -7.12
N ARG A 135 24.69 -4.08 -6.92
CA ARG A 135 25.96 -3.41 -6.78
C ARG A 135 26.72 -3.48 -8.08
N LEU A 136 27.19 -2.33 -8.49
CA LEU A 136 27.95 -2.21 -9.72
C LEU A 136 29.42 -1.92 -9.44
N ASP A 137 29.81 -2.10 -8.25
CA ASP A 137 31.12 -1.73 -7.76
C ASP A 137 32.16 -2.81 -7.96
N ARG A 138 31.81 -3.77 -8.69
CA ARG A 138 32.74 -4.90 -8.86
C ARG A 138 33.42 -4.83 -10.17
#